data_b041a4e6c14597eb0a39be887780e8a7
#
_entry.id   b041a4e6c14597eb0a39be887780e8a7
#
_cell.length_a   1.000
_cell.length_b   1.000
_cell.length_c   1.000
_cell.angle_alpha   90.00
_cell.angle_beta   90.00
_cell.angle_gamma   90.00
#
_symmetry.space_group_name_H-M   'P 1'
#
loop_
_entity.id
_entity.type
_entity.pdbx_description
1 polymer ?
#
loop_
_entity_poly.entity_id
_entity_poly.type
_entity_poly.pdbx_seq_one_letter_code
_entity_poly.pdbx_strand_id
1 'polypeptide(L)'
;NALAPVAYTRMTSDLMPPEAEQMFTPDSVSPAVMFLTSEDAPTGEIVCAGAGHFARARIVETEGMFFGQGDDVAEKIAENWEKISDLSTAKPYFMGGEQTGKFFEYAAGKK
;
A
#
# COMPACT_ATOMS: atom_id res chain seq x y z
N ASN A 1 -5.95 -10.07 -6.72
CA ASN A 1 -5.06 -9.05 -7.30
C ASN A 1 -5.81 -7.76 -7.59
N ALA A 2 -5.11 -6.66 -7.62
CA ALA A 2 -5.64 -5.35 -7.98
C ALA A 2 -4.73 -4.67 -8.99
N LEU A 3 -5.33 -3.85 -9.86
CA LEU A 3 -4.62 -3.00 -10.79
C LEU A 3 -4.85 -1.53 -10.40
N ALA A 4 -3.76 -0.78 -10.28
CA ALA A 4 -3.79 0.66 -10.03
C ALA A 4 -3.27 1.38 -11.29
N PRO A 5 -4.17 1.72 -12.24
CA PRO A 5 -3.77 2.28 -13.52
C PRO A 5 -3.70 3.79 -13.51
N VAL A 6 -2.81 4.34 -14.34
CA VAL A 6 -2.80 5.76 -14.69
C VAL A 6 -2.86 5.87 -16.21
N ALA A 7 -3.87 6.57 -16.72
CA ALA A 7 -4.03 6.78 -18.16
C ALA A 7 -4.59 8.18 -18.44
N TYR A 8 -4.27 8.69 -19.63
CA TYR A 8 -4.84 9.95 -20.09
C TYR A 8 -6.23 9.69 -20.65
N THR A 9 -7.24 10.20 -19.98
CA THR A 9 -8.65 10.06 -20.32
C THR A 9 -9.36 11.41 -20.13
N ARG A 10 -10.64 11.48 -20.44
CA ARG A 10 -11.43 12.69 -20.16
C ARG A 10 -11.40 13.06 -18.66
N MET A 11 -11.30 12.06 -17.77
CA MET A 11 -11.28 12.30 -16.32
C MET A 11 -9.96 12.87 -15.84
N THR A 12 -8.86 12.60 -16.54
CA THR A 12 -7.51 12.98 -16.10
C THR A 12 -6.88 14.07 -16.96
N SER A 13 -7.49 14.44 -18.11
CA SER A 13 -6.89 15.39 -19.06
C SER A 13 -6.59 16.75 -18.45
N ASP A 14 -7.38 17.21 -17.49
CA ASP A 14 -7.16 18.50 -16.82
C ASP A 14 -6.04 18.44 -15.78
N LEU A 15 -5.59 17.24 -15.41
CA LEU A 15 -4.57 17.00 -14.39
C LEU A 15 -3.19 16.69 -14.99
N MET A 16 -3.11 16.52 -16.31
CA MET A 16 -1.91 16.11 -17.01
C MET A 16 -1.54 17.11 -18.10
N PRO A 17 -0.23 17.27 -18.42
CA PRO A 17 0.18 18.10 -19.56
C PRO A 17 -0.26 17.47 -20.89
N PRO A 18 -0.45 18.27 -21.97
CA PRO A 18 -0.93 17.74 -23.25
C PRO A 18 -0.08 16.62 -23.85
N GLU A 19 1.24 16.65 -23.64
CA GLU A 19 2.17 15.62 -24.13
C GLU A 19 1.93 14.25 -23.49
N ALA A 20 1.25 14.20 -22.34
CA ALA A 20 0.92 12.94 -21.67
C ALA A 20 -0.07 12.09 -22.46
N GLU A 21 -0.88 12.70 -23.35
CA GLU A 21 -1.88 11.98 -24.13
C GLU A 21 -1.29 10.82 -24.95
N GLN A 22 -0.10 11.00 -25.51
CA GLN A 22 0.56 9.97 -26.30
C GLN A 22 1.32 8.95 -25.48
N MET A 23 1.75 9.31 -24.26
CA MET A 23 2.51 8.45 -23.38
C MET A 23 1.60 7.58 -22.50
N PHE A 24 0.55 8.17 -21.95
CA PHE A 24 -0.34 7.51 -20.98
C PHE A 24 -1.59 6.97 -21.67
N THR A 25 -1.42 6.25 -22.77
CA THR A 25 -2.57 5.63 -23.45
C THR A 25 -3.20 4.54 -22.57
N PRO A 26 -4.51 4.33 -22.65
CA PRO A 26 -5.14 3.18 -21.99
C PRO A 26 -4.52 1.85 -22.40
N ASP A 27 -4.10 1.72 -23.67
CA ASP A 27 -3.45 0.50 -24.18
C ASP A 27 -2.11 0.23 -23.51
N SER A 28 -1.44 1.24 -22.95
CA SER A 28 -0.19 1.06 -22.24
C SER A 28 -0.37 0.36 -20.88
N VAL A 29 -1.59 0.30 -20.38
CA VAL A 29 -1.95 -0.38 -19.13
C VAL A 29 -2.37 -1.84 -19.38
N SER A 30 -2.92 -2.14 -20.53
CA SER A 30 -3.50 -3.45 -20.87
C SER A 30 -2.60 -4.66 -20.63
N PRO A 31 -1.26 -4.59 -20.85
CA PRO A 31 -0.39 -5.74 -20.57
C PRO A 31 -0.45 -6.20 -19.10
N ALA A 32 -0.68 -5.28 -18.15
CA ALA A 32 -0.84 -5.66 -16.74
C ALA A 32 -2.09 -6.51 -16.52
N VAL A 33 -3.19 -6.20 -17.23
CA VAL A 33 -4.42 -7.01 -17.16
C VAL A 33 -4.16 -8.40 -17.71
N MET A 34 -3.47 -8.50 -18.84
CA MET A 34 -3.12 -9.78 -19.45
C MET A 34 -2.26 -10.63 -18.52
N PHE A 35 -1.27 -10.02 -17.87
CA PHE A 35 -0.44 -10.71 -16.89
C PHE A 35 -1.26 -11.19 -15.69
N LEU A 36 -2.09 -10.32 -15.10
CA LEU A 36 -2.86 -10.63 -13.91
C LEU A 36 -3.96 -11.68 -14.15
N THR A 37 -4.34 -11.92 -15.40
CA THR A 37 -5.30 -12.97 -15.78
C THR A 37 -4.66 -14.22 -16.36
N SER A 38 -3.33 -14.25 -16.44
CA SER A 38 -2.59 -15.41 -16.97
C SER A 38 -2.39 -16.49 -15.90
N GLU A 39 -1.93 -17.65 -16.34
CA GLU A 39 -1.57 -18.75 -15.43
C GLU A 39 -0.39 -18.42 -14.52
N ASP A 40 0.47 -17.51 -14.95
CA ASP A 40 1.66 -17.08 -14.19
C ASP A 40 1.33 -15.98 -13.17
N ALA A 41 0.06 -15.55 -13.08
CA ALA A 41 -0.34 -14.46 -12.19
C ALA A 41 -0.08 -14.81 -10.73
N PRO A 42 0.47 -13.86 -9.95
CA PRO A 42 0.56 -14.01 -8.50
C PRO A 42 -0.82 -13.90 -7.85
N THR A 43 -0.86 -14.04 -6.52
CA THR A 43 -2.07 -13.89 -5.73
C THR A 43 -1.88 -12.80 -4.69
N GLY A 44 -2.89 -11.95 -4.52
CA GLY A 44 -2.89 -10.93 -3.48
C GLY A 44 -1.94 -9.74 -3.77
N GLU A 45 -1.74 -9.43 -5.03
CA GLU A 45 -0.81 -8.37 -5.44
C GLU A 45 -1.54 -7.13 -5.93
N ILE A 46 -0.87 -5.98 -5.80
CA ILE A 46 -1.28 -4.71 -6.38
C ILE A 46 -0.24 -4.34 -7.43
N VAL A 47 -0.69 -4.22 -8.68
CA VAL A 47 0.18 -3.80 -9.79
C VAL A 47 -0.19 -2.39 -10.21
N CYS A 48 0.79 -1.49 -10.19
CA CYS A 48 0.66 -0.12 -10.70
C CYS A 48 1.11 -0.11 -12.15
N ALA A 49 0.37 0.56 -13.01
CA ALA A 49 0.68 0.61 -14.44
C ALA A 49 0.36 1.97 -15.05
N GLY A 50 1.27 2.49 -15.85
CA GLY A 50 1.06 3.74 -16.59
C GLY A 50 2.20 4.00 -17.56
N ALA A 51 1.89 4.51 -18.73
CA ALA A 51 2.87 4.85 -19.75
C ALA A 51 3.87 3.72 -20.07
N GLY A 52 3.42 2.45 -19.97
CA GLY A 52 4.29 1.30 -20.21
C GLY A 52 5.24 0.98 -19.05
N HIS A 53 5.10 1.64 -17.91
CA HIS A 53 5.85 1.34 -16.69
C HIS A 53 4.97 0.53 -15.75
N PHE A 54 5.57 -0.49 -15.12
CA PHE A 54 4.85 -1.40 -14.23
C PHE A 54 5.61 -1.52 -12.91
N ALA A 55 4.86 -1.49 -11.80
CA ALA A 55 5.45 -1.58 -10.47
C ALA A 55 4.52 -2.34 -9.54
N ARG A 56 5.07 -2.81 -8.43
CA ARG A 56 4.31 -3.49 -7.38
C ARG A 56 4.07 -2.51 -6.23
N ALA A 57 2.87 -2.50 -5.70
CA ALA A 57 2.56 -1.78 -4.47
C ALA A 57 2.19 -2.75 -3.36
N ARG A 58 2.47 -2.35 -2.12
CA ARG A 58 2.08 -3.11 -0.93
C ARG A 58 1.62 -2.15 0.15
N ILE A 59 0.66 -2.62 0.94
CA ILE A 59 0.28 -1.96 2.19
C ILE A 59 1.19 -2.56 3.27
N VAL A 60 1.90 -1.70 4.00
CA VAL A 60 2.80 -2.11 5.05
C VAL A 60 2.42 -1.43 6.36
N GLU A 61 2.74 -2.06 7.48
CA GLU A 61 2.49 -1.52 8.82
C GLU A 61 3.79 -1.50 9.60
N THR A 62 4.07 -0.39 10.28
CA THR A 62 5.24 -0.29 11.16
C THR A 62 5.05 -1.17 12.39
N GLU A 63 6.13 -1.47 13.09
CA GLU A 63 6.04 -2.21 14.35
C GLU A 63 5.23 -1.45 15.39
N GLY A 64 5.38 -0.13 15.45
CA GLY A 64 4.63 0.71 16.38
C GLY A 64 5.09 0.60 17.83
N MET A 65 4.25 1.07 18.73
CA MET A 65 4.52 1.06 20.18
C MET A 65 3.27 0.69 20.95
N PHE A 66 3.43 0.01 22.05
CA PHE A 66 2.35 -0.37 22.96
C PHE A 66 2.31 0.58 24.16
N PHE A 67 1.14 1.17 24.43
CA PHE A 67 0.93 2.07 25.57
C PHE A 67 -0.14 1.54 26.56
N GLY A 68 -0.84 0.50 26.18
CA GLY A 68 -1.99 0.03 26.97
C GLY A 68 -3.19 0.94 26.81
N GLN A 69 -4.01 0.97 27.86
CA GLN A 69 -5.21 1.80 27.90
C GLN A 69 -5.05 2.84 29.01
N GLY A 70 -5.59 4.04 28.80
CA GLY A 70 -5.51 5.11 29.77
C GLY A 70 -5.85 6.46 29.16
N ASP A 71 -6.11 7.44 30.01
CA ASP A 71 -6.50 8.79 29.57
C ASP A 71 -5.35 9.58 28.94
N ASP A 72 -4.10 9.18 29.20
CA ASP A 72 -2.89 9.83 28.72
C ASP A 72 -2.33 9.23 27.40
N VAL A 73 -3.01 8.24 26.82
CA VAL A 73 -2.50 7.53 25.66
C VAL A 73 -2.41 8.45 24.42
N ALA A 74 -3.37 9.35 24.25
CA ALA A 74 -3.35 10.27 23.12
C ALA A 74 -2.07 11.14 23.13
N GLU A 75 -1.69 11.65 24.28
CA GLU A 75 -0.47 12.44 24.44
C GLU A 75 0.78 11.59 24.18
N LYS A 76 0.79 10.34 24.65
CA LYS A 76 1.90 9.39 24.39
C LYS A 76 2.06 9.08 22.91
N ILE A 77 0.96 8.95 22.19
CA ILE A 77 1.01 8.76 20.72
C ILE A 77 1.67 9.98 20.07
N ALA A 78 1.22 11.18 20.43
CA ALA A 78 1.76 12.42 19.87
C ALA A 78 3.26 12.57 20.16
N GLU A 79 3.68 12.31 21.38
CA GLU A 79 5.09 12.42 21.81
C GLU A 79 6.00 11.38 21.15
N ASN A 80 5.45 10.24 20.75
CA ASN A 80 6.21 9.12 20.19
C ASN A 80 5.91 8.86 18.71
N TRP A 81 5.24 9.79 18.04
CA TRP A 81 4.82 9.58 16.64
C TRP A 81 5.96 9.22 15.71
N GLU A 82 7.13 9.82 15.90
CA GLU A 82 8.31 9.53 15.09
C GLU A 82 8.70 8.03 15.17
N LYS A 83 8.65 7.45 16.36
CA LYS A 83 8.95 6.02 16.57
C LYS A 83 7.83 5.13 16.05
N ILE A 84 6.57 5.53 16.30
CA ILE A 84 5.40 4.77 15.84
C ILE A 84 5.40 4.66 14.31
N SER A 85 5.78 5.75 13.63
CA SER A 85 5.75 5.86 12.18
C SER A 85 7.05 5.46 11.47
N ASP A 86 7.98 4.86 12.17
CA ASP A 86 9.28 4.46 11.63
C ASP A 86 9.14 3.36 10.58
N LEU A 87 9.19 3.75 9.31
CA LEU A 87 9.03 2.85 8.17
C LEU A 87 10.16 1.81 8.06
N SER A 88 11.29 1.99 8.75
CA SER A 88 12.34 0.97 8.77
C SER A 88 11.89 -0.31 9.46
N THR A 89 10.86 -0.24 10.29
CA THR A 89 10.27 -1.39 10.98
C THR A 89 9.09 -2.00 10.23
N ALA A 90 8.70 -1.39 9.10
CA ALA A 90 7.48 -1.75 8.40
C ALA A 90 7.59 -3.10 7.67
N LYS A 91 6.51 -3.85 7.70
CA LYS A 91 6.39 -5.09 6.94
C LYS A 91 4.95 -5.26 6.41
N PRO A 92 4.78 -6.00 5.32
CA PRO A 92 3.43 -6.33 4.86
C PRO A 92 2.82 -7.44 5.71
N TYR A 93 1.51 -7.37 5.88
CA TYR A 93 0.73 -8.49 6.40
C TYR A 93 -0.13 -9.06 5.27
N PHE A 94 -0.25 -10.36 5.22
CA PHE A 94 -1.03 -11.07 4.20
C PHE A 94 -2.39 -11.51 4.72
N MET A 95 -2.55 -11.55 6.04
CA MET A 95 -3.79 -11.96 6.71
C MET A 95 -4.05 -11.05 7.92
N GLY A 96 -5.32 -10.70 8.12
CA GLY A 96 -5.69 -9.86 9.27
C GLY A 96 -5.29 -10.44 10.62
N GLY A 97 -5.23 -11.77 10.73
CA GLY A 97 -4.81 -12.45 11.96
C GLY A 97 -3.37 -12.14 12.38
N GLU A 98 -2.49 -11.82 11.44
CA GLU A 98 -1.10 -11.48 11.75
C GLU A 98 -1.02 -10.17 12.56
N GLN A 99 -1.78 -9.16 12.15
CA GLN A 99 -1.86 -7.89 12.88
C GLN A 99 -2.49 -8.08 14.27
N THR A 100 -3.61 -8.78 14.32
CA THR A 100 -4.30 -9.08 15.57
C THR A 100 -3.37 -9.86 16.53
N GLY A 101 -2.61 -10.80 16.00
CA GLY A 101 -1.62 -11.56 16.77
C GLY A 101 -0.54 -10.66 17.36
N LYS A 102 -0.01 -9.73 16.59
CA LYS A 102 0.97 -8.75 17.09
C LYS A 102 0.39 -7.93 18.24
N PHE A 103 -0.82 -7.39 18.07
CA PHE A 103 -1.47 -6.59 19.10
C PHE A 103 -1.70 -7.41 20.38
N PHE A 104 -2.11 -8.68 20.21
CA PHE A 104 -2.32 -9.58 21.34
C PHE A 104 -1.00 -9.86 22.10
N GLU A 105 0.08 -10.09 21.38
CA GLU A 105 1.38 -10.37 22.01
C GLU A 105 1.87 -9.18 22.85
N TYR A 106 1.72 -7.95 22.34
CA TYR A 106 2.07 -6.76 23.10
C TYR A 106 1.17 -6.60 24.34
N ALA A 107 -0.13 -6.76 24.17
CA ALA A 107 -1.09 -6.62 25.27
C ALA A 107 -0.89 -7.69 26.35
N ALA A 108 -0.45 -8.88 25.97
CA ALA A 108 -0.17 -9.98 26.90
C ALA A 108 1.25 -9.92 27.52
N GLY A 109 2.04 -8.91 27.15
CA GLY A 109 3.41 -8.76 27.67
C GLY A 109 4.41 -9.77 27.12
N LYS A 110 4.15 -10.31 25.92
CA LYS A 110 5.03 -11.30 25.26
C LYS A 110 6.03 -10.68 24.30
N LYS A 111 5.92 -9.37 24.10
CA LYS A 111 6.85 -8.57 23.30
C LYS A 111 7.33 -7.35 24.05
#